data_b0f0cf2942c138b2433d4061e417133e
#
_entry.id   b0f0cf2942c138b2433d4061e417133e
#
_cell.length_a   1.000
_cell.length_b   1.000
_cell.length_c   1.000
_cell.angle_alpha   90.00
_cell.angle_beta   90.00
_cell.angle_gamma   90.00
#
_symmetry.space_group_name_H-M   'P 1'
#
loop_
_entity.id
_entity.type
_entity.pdbx_description
1 polymer ?
#
loop_
_entity_poly.entity_id
_entity_poly.type
_entity_poly.pdbx_seq_one_letter_code
_entity_poly.pdbx_strand_id
1 'polypeptide(L)'
;MAAPDISACVSVGFSRFKQNPLTHIVSTLLVFFISGVGFGLLTGPMVVGYMRMLKIEDQGGKIEIADVFKGFDDFVPALLAVLVGSIIVSIGYMLCVLPGMLLTAILPTAAYLVATGEKDGIAALKRAWVAVKGNLLGAFLCMLILGIIGNLGLILCFVGVIVTMPIAFIGSYQMAKQLTNDGALSV
;
A
#
# COMPACT_ATOMS: atom_id res chain seq x y z
N MET A 1 5.19 -18.64 -10.03
CA MET A 1 5.34 -17.28 -9.48
C MET A 1 6.06 -17.40 -8.14
N ALA A 2 7.13 -16.65 -7.93
CA ALA A 2 7.83 -16.65 -6.65
C ALA A 2 6.99 -15.97 -5.57
N ALA A 3 7.00 -16.50 -4.35
CA ALA A 3 6.32 -15.85 -3.24
C ALA A 3 7.04 -14.54 -2.88
N PRO A 4 6.30 -13.49 -2.47
CA PRO A 4 6.95 -12.26 -2.06
C PRO A 4 7.88 -12.53 -0.87
N ASP A 5 9.10 -12.02 -0.94
CA ASP A 5 10.09 -12.16 0.12
C ASP A 5 9.72 -11.24 1.29
N ILE A 6 9.18 -11.84 2.34
CA ILE A 6 8.73 -11.16 3.55
C ILE A 6 9.89 -10.44 4.23
N SER A 7 11.07 -11.08 4.25
CA SER A 7 12.24 -10.49 4.90
C SER A 7 12.69 -9.23 4.16
N ALA A 8 12.64 -9.25 2.82
CA ALA A 8 12.91 -8.07 2.01
C ALA A 8 11.86 -6.97 2.23
N CYS A 9 10.58 -7.30 2.33
CA CYS A 9 9.53 -6.30 2.61
C CYS A 9 9.76 -5.59 3.94
N VAL A 10 10.10 -6.33 4.99
CA VAL A 10 10.35 -5.77 6.32
C VAL A 10 11.67 -4.98 6.34
N SER A 11 12.76 -5.56 5.82
CA SER A 11 14.08 -4.92 5.86
C SER A 11 14.12 -3.63 5.03
N VAL A 12 13.49 -3.62 3.85
CA VAL A 12 13.35 -2.40 3.02
C VAL A 12 12.49 -1.35 3.74
N GLY A 13 11.40 -1.78 4.40
CA GLY A 13 10.56 -0.89 5.21
C GLY A 13 11.38 -0.14 6.26
N PHE A 14 12.17 -0.87 7.05
CA PHE A 14 13.02 -0.27 8.07
C PHE A 14 14.18 0.57 7.50
N SER A 15 14.83 0.10 6.44
CA SER A 15 16.01 0.80 5.89
C SER A 15 15.64 2.14 5.27
N ARG A 16 14.56 2.21 4.50
CA ARG A 16 14.05 3.46 3.89
C ARG A 16 13.51 4.42 4.94
N PHE A 17 12.75 3.89 5.91
CA PHE A 17 12.29 4.72 7.02
C PHE A 17 13.45 5.42 7.73
N LYS A 18 14.57 4.70 7.98
CA LYS A 18 15.76 5.29 8.62
C LYS A 18 16.46 6.36 7.77
N GLN A 19 16.36 6.28 6.44
CA GLN A 19 16.98 7.28 5.55
C GLN A 19 16.24 8.62 5.58
N ASN A 20 14.91 8.60 5.62
CA ASN A 20 14.08 9.81 5.56
C ASN A 20 12.93 9.77 6.58
N PRO A 21 13.21 9.64 7.89
CA PRO A 21 12.18 9.39 8.90
C PRO A 21 11.13 10.51 8.97
N LEU A 22 11.56 11.76 8.90
CA LEU A 22 10.67 12.92 9.00
C LEU A 22 9.71 12.98 7.81
N THR A 23 10.20 12.78 6.58
CA THR A 23 9.37 12.80 5.38
C THR A 23 8.32 11.70 5.43
N HIS A 24 8.70 10.48 5.81
CA HIS A 24 7.75 9.37 5.90
C HIS A 24 6.72 9.56 7.02
N ILE A 25 7.12 10.08 8.18
CA ILE A 25 6.20 10.36 9.28
C ILE A 25 5.18 11.41 8.86
N VAL A 26 5.63 12.56 8.36
CA VAL A 26 4.73 13.65 7.98
C VAL A 26 3.81 13.23 6.83
N SER A 27 4.34 12.55 5.82
CA SER A 27 3.54 12.05 4.70
C SER A 27 2.46 11.06 5.15
N THR A 28 2.80 10.14 6.06
CA THR A 28 1.82 9.18 6.60
C THR A 28 0.75 9.89 7.43
N LEU A 29 1.13 10.85 8.27
CA LEU A 29 0.17 11.65 9.03
C LEU A 29 -0.77 12.44 8.12
N LEU A 30 -0.26 13.03 7.03
CA LEU A 30 -1.07 13.70 6.02
C LEU A 30 -2.06 12.75 5.34
N VAL A 31 -1.60 11.55 4.97
CA VAL A 31 -2.49 10.52 4.39
C VAL A 31 -3.64 10.23 5.35
N PHE A 32 -3.38 9.99 6.63
CA PHE A 32 -4.42 9.71 7.62
C PHE A 32 -5.34 10.90 7.85
N PHE A 33 -4.78 12.09 8.04
CA PHE A 33 -5.55 13.29 8.34
C PHE A 33 -6.49 13.65 7.18
N ILE A 34 -5.96 13.72 5.96
CA ILE A 34 -6.74 14.09 4.77
C ILE A 34 -7.76 12.99 4.43
N SER A 35 -7.40 11.73 4.58
CA SER A 35 -8.35 10.61 4.40
C SER A 35 -9.49 10.67 5.41
N GLY A 36 -9.20 11.03 6.66
CA GLY A 36 -10.20 11.19 7.71
C GLY A 36 -11.15 12.37 7.43
N VAL A 37 -10.62 13.54 7.10
CA VAL A 37 -11.41 14.73 6.76
C VAL A 37 -12.27 14.49 5.50
N GLY A 38 -11.74 13.75 4.53
CA GLY A 38 -12.44 13.40 3.29
C GLY A 38 -13.41 12.23 3.40
N PHE A 39 -13.80 11.81 4.62
CA PHE A 39 -14.70 10.66 4.85
C PHE A 39 -14.26 9.39 4.10
N GLY A 40 -12.97 9.17 3.96
CA GLY A 40 -12.40 8.03 3.23
C GLY A 40 -12.33 8.16 1.71
N LEU A 41 -13.04 9.11 1.09
CA LEU A 41 -13.02 9.32 -0.37
C LEU A 41 -11.63 9.74 -0.88
N LEU A 42 -10.89 10.51 -0.08
CA LEU A 42 -9.56 10.97 -0.43
C LEU A 42 -8.46 9.94 -0.12
N THR A 43 -8.81 8.81 0.50
CA THR A 43 -7.84 7.73 0.79
C THR A 43 -7.17 7.20 -0.48
N GLY A 44 -7.94 7.02 -1.56
CA GLY A 44 -7.42 6.54 -2.84
C GLY A 44 -6.28 7.42 -3.37
N PRO A 45 -6.54 8.69 -3.70
CA PRO A 45 -5.52 9.62 -4.17
C PRO A 45 -4.34 9.75 -3.20
N MET A 46 -4.58 9.83 -1.90
CA MET A 46 -3.52 9.97 -0.90
C MET A 46 -2.60 8.74 -0.83
N VAL A 47 -3.17 7.54 -0.83
CA VAL A 47 -2.38 6.29 -0.83
C VAL A 47 -1.59 6.14 -2.14
N VAL A 48 -2.21 6.43 -3.29
CA VAL A 48 -1.52 6.40 -4.58
C VAL A 48 -0.39 7.43 -4.63
N GLY A 49 -0.61 8.64 -4.09
CA GLY A 49 0.44 9.66 -3.97
C GLY A 49 1.61 9.18 -3.11
N TYR A 50 1.32 8.55 -1.97
CA TYR A 50 2.36 7.95 -1.13
C TYR A 50 3.14 6.84 -1.88
N MET A 51 2.45 5.98 -2.65
CA MET A 51 3.12 4.96 -3.49
C MET A 51 4.00 5.60 -4.57
N ARG A 52 3.61 6.75 -5.14
CA ARG A 52 4.44 7.52 -6.08
C ARG A 52 5.69 8.09 -5.41
N MET A 53 5.54 8.63 -4.22
CA MET A 53 6.68 9.10 -3.43
C MET A 53 7.68 7.95 -3.18
N LEU A 54 7.20 6.77 -2.80
CA LEU A 54 8.05 5.59 -2.63
C LEU A 54 8.71 5.13 -3.93
N LYS A 55 8.03 5.30 -5.08
CA LYS A 55 8.61 5.00 -6.39
C LYS A 55 9.75 5.96 -6.74
N ILE A 56 9.61 7.25 -6.43
CA ILE A 56 10.69 8.24 -6.61
C ILE A 56 11.90 7.84 -5.76
N GLU A 57 11.68 7.48 -4.49
CA GLU A 57 12.74 7.00 -3.60
C GLU A 57 13.40 5.73 -4.11
N ASP A 58 12.62 4.79 -4.65
CA ASP A 58 13.12 3.53 -5.23
C ASP A 58 14.03 3.75 -6.44
N GLN A 59 13.83 4.86 -7.16
CA GLN A 59 14.66 5.30 -8.29
C GLN A 59 15.87 6.14 -7.86
N GLY A 60 16.10 6.31 -6.55
CA GLY A 60 17.19 7.13 -6.01
C GLY A 60 16.91 8.63 -6.05
N GLY A 61 15.68 9.05 -6.32
CA GLY A 61 15.26 10.44 -6.28
C GLY A 61 15.08 10.98 -4.86
N LYS A 62 15.16 12.29 -4.71
CA LYS A 62 14.80 12.96 -3.45
C LYS A 62 13.30 12.99 -3.30
N ILE A 63 12.82 12.57 -2.13
CA ILE A 63 11.40 12.59 -1.79
C ILE A 63 11.04 13.87 -1.05
N GLU A 64 9.89 14.43 -1.40
CA GLU A 64 9.31 15.59 -0.75
C GLU A 64 7.90 15.24 -0.23
N ILE A 65 7.49 15.92 0.84
CA ILE A 65 6.14 15.74 1.41
C ILE A 65 5.06 16.08 0.37
N ALA A 66 5.35 17.04 -0.52
CA ALA A 66 4.47 17.43 -1.61
C ALA A 66 4.20 16.30 -2.61
N ASP A 67 5.08 15.31 -2.73
CA ASP A 67 4.91 14.19 -3.66
C ASP A 67 3.68 13.34 -3.35
N VAL A 68 3.21 13.34 -2.10
CA VAL A 68 1.99 12.64 -1.70
C VAL A 68 0.76 13.20 -2.42
N PHE A 69 0.76 14.49 -2.75
CA PHE A 69 -0.35 15.11 -3.47
C PHE A 69 -0.37 14.79 -4.98
N LYS A 70 0.70 14.24 -5.54
CA LYS A 70 0.73 13.79 -6.95
C LYS A 70 -0.25 12.64 -7.25
N GLY A 71 -0.81 11.99 -6.22
CA GLY A 71 -1.89 11.03 -6.41
C GLY A 71 -3.20 11.65 -6.87
N PHE A 72 -3.38 12.95 -6.71
CA PHE A 72 -4.54 13.68 -7.22
C PHE A 72 -4.51 13.88 -8.74
N ASP A 73 -3.35 13.73 -9.40
CA ASP A 73 -3.23 13.78 -10.85
C ASP A 73 -4.05 12.66 -11.53
N ASP A 74 -4.15 11.51 -10.86
CA ASP A 74 -4.99 10.37 -11.29
C ASP A 74 -6.11 10.12 -10.28
N PHE A 75 -6.86 11.17 -9.94
CA PHE A 75 -7.90 11.12 -8.90
C PHE A 75 -8.92 10.01 -9.13
N VAL A 76 -9.50 9.93 -10.31
CA VAL A 76 -10.56 8.97 -10.62
C VAL A 76 -10.06 7.52 -10.60
N PRO A 77 -8.95 7.16 -11.27
CA PRO A 77 -8.37 5.83 -11.15
C PRO A 77 -8.01 5.45 -9.71
N ALA A 78 -7.41 6.37 -8.96
CA ALA A 78 -7.02 6.14 -7.56
C ALA A 78 -8.24 5.95 -6.64
N LEU A 79 -9.27 6.78 -6.82
CA LEU A 79 -10.53 6.67 -6.09
C LEU A 79 -11.20 5.32 -6.38
N LEU A 80 -11.37 4.97 -7.66
CA LEU A 80 -12.04 3.73 -8.05
C LEU A 80 -11.28 2.49 -7.56
N ALA A 81 -9.97 2.46 -7.73
CA ALA A 81 -9.15 1.34 -7.29
C ALA A 81 -9.27 1.09 -5.78
N VAL A 82 -9.17 2.14 -4.96
CA VAL A 82 -9.20 1.99 -3.51
C VAL A 82 -10.63 1.84 -2.99
N LEU A 83 -11.61 2.60 -3.51
CA LEU A 83 -12.99 2.52 -3.07
C LEU A 83 -13.61 1.16 -3.38
N VAL A 84 -13.52 0.72 -4.64
CA VAL A 84 -14.07 -0.60 -5.05
C VAL A 84 -13.29 -1.73 -4.38
N GLY A 85 -11.97 -1.60 -4.28
CA GLY A 85 -11.13 -2.54 -3.55
C GLY A 85 -11.52 -2.65 -2.08
N SER A 86 -11.81 -1.54 -1.42
CA SER A 86 -12.25 -1.51 -0.01
C SER A 86 -13.60 -2.19 0.18
N ILE A 87 -14.54 -2.02 -0.77
CA ILE A 87 -15.83 -2.71 -0.75
C ILE A 87 -15.61 -4.23 -0.85
N ILE A 88 -14.78 -4.67 -1.79
CA ILE A 88 -14.45 -6.09 -1.97
C ILE A 88 -13.85 -6.69 -0.70
N VAL A 89 -12.88 -6.00 -0.10
CA VAL A 89 -12.25 -6.42 1.15
C VAL A 89 -13.26 -6.45 2.30
N SER A 90 -14.13 -5.43 2.39
CA SER A 90 -15.18 -5.37 3.42
C SER A 90 -16.17 -6.52 3.32
N ILE A 91 -16.60 -6.87 2.11
CA ILE A 91 -17.43 -8.06 1.88
C ILE A 91 -16.69 -9.33 2.30
N GLY A 92 -15.39 -9.42 2.00
CA GLY A 92 -14.55 -10.54 2.46
C GLY A 92 -14.55 -10.67 3.98
N TYR A 93 -14.44 -9.58 4.72
CA TYR A 93 -14.52 -9.57 6.19
C TYR A 93 -15.92 -9.91 6.72
N MET A 94 -16.97 -9.49 6.03
CA MET A 94 -18.36 -9.86 6.40
C MET A 94 -18.61 -11.36 6.24
N LEU A 95 -18.03 -11.99 5.21
CA LEU A 95 -18.15 -13.43 4.97
C LEU A 95 -17.36 -14.23 6.01
N CYS A 96 -16.13 -13.85 6.28
CA CYS A 96 -15.27 -14.41 7.31
C CYS A 96 -13.99 -13.59 7.44
N VAL A 97 -13.37 -13.58 8.60
CA VAL A 97 -12.12 -12.84 8.85
C VAL A 97 -10.99 -13.30 7.92
N LEU A 98 -10.86 -14.62 7.69
CA LEU A 98 -9.81 -15.17 6.83
C LEU A 98 -9.86 -14.68 5.36
N PRO A 99 -10.99 -14.77 4.64
CA PRO A 99 -11.04 -14.24 3.27
C PRO A 99 -10.85 -12.73 3.22
N GLY A 100 -11.35 -11.98 4.21
CA GLY A 100 -11.09 -10.54 4.31
C GLY A 100 -9.60 -10.23 4.40
N MET A 101 -8.88 -10.91 5.27
CA MET A 101 -7.42 -10.76 5.42
C MET A 101 -6.66 -11.14 4.14
N LEU A 102 -7.06 -12.21 3.47
CA LEU A 102 -6.46 -12.64 2.19
C LEU A 102 -6.63 -11.55 1.10
N LEU A 103 -7.79 -10.91 1.07
CA LEU A 103 -8.10 -9.87 0.08
C LEU A 103 -7.42 -8.53 0.38
N THR A 104 -6.97 -8.28 1.60
CA THR A 104 -6.35 -7.01 2.00
C THR A 104 -5.13 -6.65 1.13
N ALA A 105 -4.36 -7.64 0.65
CA ALA A 105 -3.21 -7.43 -0.22
C ALA A 105 -3.55 -6.79 -1.58
N ILE A 106 -4.82 -6.84 -2.01
CA ILE A 106 -5.28 -6.24 -3.28
C ILE A 106 -5.16 -4.72 -3.22
N LEU A 107 -5.46 -4.09 -2.08
CA LEU A 107 -5.49 -2.63 -1.93
C LEU A 107 -4.12 -1.98 -2.23
N PRO A 108 -3.03 -2.33 -1.53
CA PRO A 108 -1.73 -1.75 -1.83
C PRO A 108 -1.22 -2.13 -3.22
N THR A 109 -1.57 -3.32 -3.73
CA THR A 109 -1.17 -3.73 -5.08
C THR A 109 -1.90 -2.92 -6.15
N ALA A 110 -3.20 -2.66 -6.01
CA ALA A 110 -3.95 -1.81 -6.92
C ALA A 110 -3.47 -0.34 -6.86
N ALA A 111 -3.24 0.19 -5.66
CA ALA A 111 -2.69 1.53 -5.49
C ALA A 111 -1.30 1.68 -6.13
N TYR A 112 -0.45 0.65 -6.00
CA TYR A 112 0.86 0.59 -6.66
C TYR A 112 0.73 0.63 -8.19
N LEU A 113 -0.21 -0.13 -8.77
CA LEU A 113 -0.43 -0.16 -10.22
C LEU A 113 -0.89 1.21 -10.75
N VAL A 114 -1.81 1.89 -10.07
CA VAL A 114 -2.20 3.26 -10.41
C VAL A 114 -1.00 4.21 -10.27
N ALA A 115 -0.21 4.10 -9.21
CA ALA A 115 0.99 4.90 -9.00
C ALA A 115 2.06 4.68 -10.10
N THR A 116 2.09 3.49 -10.70
CA THR A 116 3.02 3.15 -11.78
C THR A 116 2.52 3.51 -13.18
N GLY A 117 1.28 3.97 -13.31
CA GLY A 117 0.76 4.52 -14.56
C GLY A 117 -0.50 3.88 -15.11
N GLU A 118 -1.13 2.93 -14.39
CA GLU A 118 -2.43 2.40 -14.78
C GLU A 118 -3.50 3.49 -14.61
N LYS A 119 -4.15 3.85 -15.72
CA LYS A 119 -5.14 4.94 -15.73
C LYS A 119 -6.58 4.47 -15.55
N ASP A 120 -6.80 3.17 -15.47
CA ASP A 120 -8.10 2.58 -15.15
C ASP A 120 -8.03 1.88 -13.78
N GLY A 121 -8.74 2.45 -12.79
CA GLY A 121 -8.79 1.92 -11.43
C GLY A 121 -9.39 0.50 -11.36
N ILE A 122 -10.32 0.17 -12.24
CA ILE A 122 -10.92 -1.18 -12.30
C ILE A 122 -9.95 -2.17 -12.95
N ALA A 123 -9.23 -1.75 -14.00
CA ALA A 123 -8.16 -2.55 -14.58
C ALA A 123 -7.05 -2.81 -13.55
N ALA A 124 -6.64 -1.78 -12.79
CA ALA A 124 -5.69 -1.91 -11.70
C ALA A 124 -6.13 -2.96 -10.66
N LEU A 125 -7.41 -2.96 -10.26
CA LEU A 125 -7.96 -3.96 -9.34
C LEU A 125 -7.94 -5.37 -9.92
N LYS A 126 -8.33 -5.55 -11.18
CA LYS A 126 -8.30 -6.86 -11.86
C LYS A 126 -6.87 -7.40 -11.92
N ARG A 127 -5.91 -6.55 -12.29
CA ARG A 127 -4.49 -6.93 -12.36
C ARG A 127 -3.94 -7.23 -10.96
N ALA A 128 -4.28 -6.43 -9.95
CA ALA A 128 -3.93 -6.69 -8.55
C ALA A 128 -4.46 -8.04 -8.07
N TRP A 129 -5.72 -8.37 -8.41
CA TRP A 129 -6.29 -9.67 -8.08
C TRP A 129 -5.52 -10.83 -8.71
N VAL A 130 -5.18 -10.73 -10.00
CA VAL A 130 -4.38 -11.75 -10.69
C VAL A 130 -3.01 -11.94 -10.04
N ALA A 131 -2.33 -10.83 -9.70
CA ALA A 131 -1.03 -10.85 -9.05
C ALA A 131 -1.10 -11.49 -7.64
N VAL A 132 -2.07 -11.09 -6.82
CA VAL A 132 -2.28 -11.62 -5.46
C VAL A 132 -2.70 -13.08 -5.49
N LYS A 133 -3.64 -13.47 -6.38
CA LYS A 133 -4.11 -14.85 -6.54
C LYS A 133 -2.97 -15.81 -6.90
N GLY A 134 -2.00 -15.35 -7.70
CA GLY A 134 -0.83 -16.17 -8.08
C GLY A 134 0.06 -16.57 -6.90
N ASN A 135 0.03 -15.81 -5.79
CA ASN A 135 0.80 -16.02 -4.57
C ASN A 135 0.02 -15.66 -3.30
N LEU A 136 -1.20 -16.15 -3.21
CA LEU A 136 -2.15 -15.75 -2.17
C LEU A 136 -1.61 -15.94 -0.76
N LEU A 137 -0.97 -17.07 -0.47
CA LEU A 137 -0.40 -17.36 0.85
C LEU A 137 0.79 -16.45 1.18
N GLY A 138 1.67 -16.20 0.22
CA GLY A 138 2.81 -15.30 0.41
C GLY A 138 2.37 -13.85 0.63
N ALA A 139 1.41 -13.38 -0.17
CA ALA A 139 0.83 -12.05 -0.01
C ALA A 139 0.12 -11.91 1.35
N PHE A 140 -0.64 -12.92 1.77
CA PHE A 140 -1.29 -12.96 3.08
C PHE A 140 -0.29 -12.88 4.23
N LEU A 141 0.74 -13.74 4.23
CA LEU A 141 1.75 -13.74 5.27
C LEU A 141 2.52 -12.41 5.34
N CYS A 142 2.83 -11.83 4.18
CA CYS A 142 3.47 -10.52 4.13
C CYS A 142 2.58 -9.44 4.75
N MET A 143 1.30 -9.37 4.36
CA MET A 143 0.35 -8.40 4.92
C MET A 143 0.08 -8.65 6.41
N LEU A 144 0.04 -9.90 6.84
CA LEU A 144 -0.12 -10.24 8.25
C LEU A 144 1.05 -9.70 9.10
N ILE A 145 2.28 -9.93 8.65
CA ILE A 145 3.48 -9.46 9.36
C ILE A 145 3.56 -7.93 9.34
N LEU A 146 3.33 -7.30 8.19
CA LEU A 146 3.30 -5.84 8.09
C LEU A 146 2.16 -5.23 8.93
N GLY A 147 1.02 -5.88 8.99
CA GLY A 147 -0.10 -5.49 9.84
C GLY A 147 0.26 -5.59 11.33
N ILE A 148 0.94 -6.66 11.75
CA ILE A 148 1.44 -6.79 13.12
C ILE A 148 2.44 -5.67 13.42
N ILE A 149 3.41 -5.42 12.54
CA ILE A 149 4.39 -4.34 12.72
C ILE A 149 3.69 -2.99 12.82
N GLY A 150 2.75 -2.68 11.92
CA GLY A 150 1.98 -1.44 11.95
C GLY A 150 1.19 -1.24 13.24
N ASN A 151 0.61 -2.32 13.78
CA ASN A 151 -0.19 -2.28 15.01
C ASN A 151 0.64 -2.37 16.30
N LEU A 152 1.89 -2.86 16.26
CA LEU A 152 2.78 -2.83 17.43
C LEU A 152 2.95 -1.42 18.00
N GLY A 153 2.83 -0.40 17.16
CA GLY A 153 2.86 0.99 17.59
C GLY A 153 1.73 1.38 18.54
N LEU A 154 0.58 0.71 18.49
CA LEU A 154 -0.54 0.95 19.42
C LEU A 154 -0.16 0.60 20.88
N ILE A 155 0.67 -0.43 21.06
CA ILE A 155 1.16 -0.87 22.38
C ILE A 155 2.05 0.21 23.01
N LEU A 156 2.72 1.00 22.19
CA LEU A 156 3.61 2.12 22.59
C LEU A 156 2.88 3.47 22.63
N CYS A 157 1.60 3.49 23.08
CA CYS A 157 0.82 4.70 23.33
C CYS A 157 0.80 5.71 22.17
N PHE A 158 0.15 5.37 21.04
CA PHE A 158 -0.05 6.22 19.87
C PHE A 158 1.23 6.78 19.20
N VAL A 159 2.27 7.09 19.95
CA VAL A 159 3.57 7.58 19.42
C VAL A 159 4.23 6.50 18.57
N GLY A 160 4.09 5.24 18.95
CA GLY A 160 4.62 4.11 18.18
C GLY A 160 3.96 3.95 16.81
N VAL A 161 2.67 4.26 16.66
CA VAL A 161 1.94 4.18 15.39
C VAL A 161 2.55 5.13 14.35
N ILE A 162 2.97 6.31 14.77
CA ILE A 162 3.60 7.32 13.90
C ILE A 162 4.87 6.78 13.23
N VAL A 163 5.57 5.87 13.91
CA VAL A 163 6.81 5.25 13.40
C VAL A 163 6.53 3.95 12.66
N THR A 164 5.61 3.12 13.17
CA THR A 164 5.39 1.78 12.61
C THR A 164 4.52 1.78 11.36
N MET A 165 3.58 2.72 11.22
CA MET A 165 2.73 2.83 10.02
C MET A 165 3.52 3.15 8.74
N PRO A 166 4.44 4.12 8.70
CA PRO A 166 5.28 4.33 7.52
C PRO A 166 6.03 3.04 7.10
N ILE A 167 6.57 2.30 8.07
CA ILE A 167 7.29 1.05 7.80
C ILE A 167 6.37 0.02 7.13
N ALA A 168 5.14 -0.12 7.63
CA ALA A 168 4.16 -1.02 7.05
C ALA A 168 3.74 -0.59 5.63
N PHE A 169 3.59 0.72 5.37
CA PHE A 169 3.32 1.25 4.04
C PHE A 169 4.47 0.98 3.05
N ILE A 170 5.71 1.24 3.44
CA ILE A 170 6.89 0.97 2.62
C ILE A 170 6.99 -0.54 2.32
N GLY A 171 6.77 -1.38 3.34
CA GLY A 171 6.74 -2.83 3.17
C GLY A 171 5.65 -3.31 2.21
N SER A 172 4.44 -2.72 2.27
CA SER A 172 3.34 -3.04 1.36
C SER A 172 3.63 -2.61 -0.09
N TYR A 173 4.32 -1.48 -0.28
CA TYR A 173 4.83 -1.08 -1.60
C TYR A 173 5.81 -2.13 -2.15
N GLN A 174 6.76 -2.57 -1.33
CA GLN A 174 7.74 -3.57 -1.75
C GLN A 174 7.09 -4.92 -2.10
N MET A 175 6.10 -5.34 -1.32
CA MET A 175 5.29 -6.52 -1.63
C MET A 175 4.55 -6.36 -2.97
N ALA A 176 3.87 -5.24 -3.18
CA ALA A 176 3.15 -4.96 -4.40
C ALA A 176 4.08 -4.96 -5.62
N LYS A 177 5.28 -4.37 -5.49
CA LYS A 177 6.32 -4.37 -6.52
C LYS A 177 6.75 -5.79 -6.87
N GLN A 178 7.00 -6.65 -5.88
CA GLN A 178 7.39 -8.03 -6.10
C GLN A 178 6.29 -8.84 -6.80
N LEU A 179 5.04 -8.71 -6.35
CA LEU A 179 3.89 -9.40 -6.94
C LEU A 179 3.63 -9.00 -8.40
N THR A 180 3.95 -7.76 -8.77
CA THR A 180 3.68 -7.24 -10.11
C THR A 180 4.86 -7.40 -11.08
N ASN A 181 6.10 -7.46 -10.58
CA ASN A 181 7.29 -7.60 -11.43
C ASN A 181 7.61 -9.06 -11.82
N ASP A 182 7.08 -10.05 -11.09
CA ASP A 182 7.36 -11.48 -11.36
C ASP A 182 6.54 -12.09 -12.51
N GLY A 183 6.26 -11.33 -13.57
CA GLY A 183 5.70 -11.86 -14.81
C GLY A 183 4.19 -12.16 -14.80
N ALA A 184 3.47 -11.83 -13.72
CA ALA A 184 2.01 -11.99 -13.65
C ALA A 184 1.25 -11.00 -14.55
N LEU A 185 1.92 -10.01 -15.11
CA LEU A 185 1.30 -8.92 -15.88
C LEU A 185 1.73 -8.86 -17.35
N SER A 186 2.39 -9.90 -17.87
CA SER A 186 2.68 -10.03 -19.30
C SER A 186 1.51 -10.69 -20.05
N VAL A 187 0.29 -10.23 -19.83
CA VAL A 187 -0.87 -10.57 -20.64
C VAL A 187 -1.63 -9.31 -20.99
#